data_32cd6ce4f4f0e530b0ca9684c4eef700
#
_entry.id   32cd6ce4f4f0e530b0ca9684c4eef700
#
_cell.length_a   1.000
_cell.length_b   1.000
_cell.length_c   1.000
_cell.angle_alpha   90.00
_cell.angle_beta   90.00
_cell.angle_gamma   90.00
#
_symmetry.space_group_name_H-M   'P 1'
#
loop_
_entity.id
_entity.type
_entity.pdbx_description
1 polymer ?
#
loop_
_entity_poly.entity_id
_entity_poly.type
_entity_poly.pdbx_seq_one_letter_code
_entity_poly.pdbx_strand_id
1 'polypeptide(L)'
;PADAFATLIGESNLVVVTGYGATGANFFDPTVPPFLNTLTSIDEGFGYWVKVNNEVTLSAEGVSLGGGFAKDLAAGWNLIGYWLENSQEPADAFATLIGESNLVVVTGYGATGANFYDPSVPPFLNTLSSLDNGSGYWVKVNSAVDGFTYPAAGLARQIASMHQETNPEIVKTNEFMFINGEVNFTDMDYTVGDKVEIRTESGMLVGEMKIIAVTDEMLDEFDDFPEFKCSLGDNLLMTAPIYGDDWTTEEIDGAIKGENLRFIYNDIEAELTIEYTGTMELAKVDLEFRFIPDAYALRQKYPNPFNNVTTI
;
A
#
# COMPACT_ATOMS: atom_id res chain seq x y z
N PRO A 1 -18.20 -20.56 7.87
CA PRO A 1 -17.11 -19.88 8.62
C PRO A 1 -16.94 -20.44 10.03
N ALA A 2 -18.04 -20.64 10.79
CA ALA A 2 -17.97 -21.09 12.19
C ALA A 2 -17.10 -22.35 12.37
N ASP A 3 -17.26 -23.36 11.53
CA ASP A 3 -16.48 -24.59 11.60
C ASP A 3 -15.02 -24.39 11.20
N ALA A 4 -14.76 -23.56 10.18
CA ALA A 4 -13.40 -23.27 9.71
C ALA A 4 -12.56 -22.51 10.74
N PHE A 5 -13.20 -21.68 11.57
CA PHE A 5 -12.55 -20.86 12.60
C PHE A 5 -12.90 -21.30 14.04
N ALA A 6 -13.38 -22.54 14.23
CA ALA A 6 -13.85 -23.03 15.52
C ALA A 6 -12.81 -22.88 16.64
N THR A 7 -11.54 -23.11 16.38
CA THR A 7 -10.45 -22.94 17.36
C THR A 7 -10.34 -21.49 17.80
N LEU A 8 -10.29 -20.55 16.86
CA LEU A 8 -10.18 -19.10 17.16
C LEU A 8 -11.41 -18.59 17.92
N ILE A 9 -12.59 -19.10 17.58
CA ILE A 9 -13.84 -18.76 18.29
C ILE A 9 -13.80 -19.31 19.71
N GLY A 10 -13.39 -20.57 19.89
CA GLY A 10 -13.29 -21.21 21.21
C GLY A 10 -12.29 -20.52 22.14
N GLU A 11 -11.24 -19.93 21.60
CA GLU A 11 -10.23 -19.15 22.32
C GLU A 11 -10.60 -17.66 22.49
N SER A 12 -11.77 -17.24 21.99
CA SER A 12 -12.20 -15.83 21.95
C SER A 12 -11.18 -14.90 21.25
N ASN A 13 -10.47 -15.45 20.27
CA ASN A 13 -9.42 -14.75 19.52
C ASN A 13 -9.90 -14.21 18.18
N LEU A 14 -10.97 -14.76 17.59
CA LEU A 14 -11.56 -14.26 16.35
C LEU A 14 -12.40 -13.00 16.61
N VAL A 15 -12.11 -11.92 15.90
CA VAL A 15 -12.94 -10.71 15.89
C VAL A 15 -13.95 -10.79 14.75
N VAL A 16 -13.44 -10.85 13.51
CA VAL A 16 -14.30 -10.87 12.31
C VAL A 16 -13.56 -11.54 11.15
N VAL A 17 -14.32 -12.19 10.28
CA VAL A 17 -13.86 -12.65 8.96
C VAL A 17 -14.62 -11.88 7.90
N THR A 18 -13.90 -11.29 6.95
CA THR A 18 -14.51 -10.59 5.83
C THR A 18 -14.10 -11.24 4.51
N GLY A 19 -15.08 -11.51 3.67
CA GLY A 19 -14.90 -11.97 2.30
C GLY A 19 -15.48 -10.98 1.31
N TYR A 20 -15.15 -11.14 0.03
CA TYR A 20 -15.68 -10.31 -1.05
C TYR A 20 -16.16 -11.19 -2.19
N GLY A 21 -17.39 -11.03 -2.59
CA GLY A 21 -18.03 -11.79 -3.66
C GLY A 21 -18.83 -10.93 -4.62
N ALA A 22 -19.61 -11.56 -5.48
CA ALA A 22 -20.42 -10.88 -6.50
C ALA A 22 -21.39 -9.83 -5.95
N THR A 23 -21.80 -9.96 -4.69
CA THR A 23 -22.69 -9.02 -3.98
C THR A 23 -21.96 -7.96 -3.15
N GLY A 24 -20.62 -7.92 -3.24
CA GLY A 24 -19.76 -7.04 -2.43
C GLY A 24 -19.21 -7.71 -1.19
N ALA A 25 -18.89 -6.92 -0.17
CA ALA A 25 -18.32 -7.39 1.08
C ALA A 25 -19.34 -8.21 1.91
N ASN A 26 -18.87 -9.32 2.47
CA ASN A 26 -19.62 -10.18 3.38
C ASN A 26 -18.79 -10.38 4.63
N PHE A 27 -19.44 -10.48 5.79
CA PHE A 27 -18.73 -10.66 7.06
C PHE A 27 -19.31 -11.79 7.92
N PHE A 28 -18.47 -12.35 8.78
CA PHE A 28 -18.81 -13.26 9.85
C PHE A 28 -18.17 -12.78 11.15
N ASP A 29 -19.01 -12.44 12.11
CA ASP A 29 -18.66 -12.07 13.48
C ASP A 29 -19.27 -13.10 14.43
N PRO A 30 -18.46 -13.84 15.23
CA PRO A 30 -18.97 -14.87 16.12
C PRO A 30 -19.79 -14.32 17.31
N THR A 31 -19.72 -13.02 17.57
CA THR A 31 -20.38 -12.37 18.72
C THR A 31 -21.80 -11.90 18.41
N VAL A 32 -22.14 -11.75 17.12
CA VAL A 32 -23.47 -11.31 16.70
C VAL A 32 -24.41 -12.50 16.46
N PRO A 33 -25.74 -12.30 16.54
CA PRO A 33 -26.69 -13.34 16.17
C PRO A 33 -26.45 -13.88 14.75
N PRO A 34 -26.52 -15.22 14.53
CA PRO A 34 -26.15 -15.85 13.25
C PRO A 34 -26.85 -15.29 12.01
N PHE A 35 -28.08 -14.77 12.15
CA PHE A 35 -28.84 -14.19 11.04
C PHE A 35 -28.33 -12.82 10.57
N LEU A 36 -27.44 -12.18 11.33
CA LEU A 36 -26.79 -10.93 10.92
C LEU A 36 -25.51 -11.18 10.13
N ASN A 37 -24.94 -12.38 10.21
CA ASN A 37 -23.77 -12.75 9.43
C ASN A 37 -24.14 -12.94 7.96
N THR A 38 -23.43 -12.26 7.08
CA THR A 38 -23.63 -12.32 5.62
C THR A 38 -22.65 -13.28 4.95
N LEU A 39 -21.48 -13.54 5.54
CA LEU A 39 -20.56 -14.57 5.11
C LEU A 39 -21.01 -15.94 5.65
N THR A 40 -21.58 -16.78 4.79
CA THR A 40 -22.19 -18.05 5.18
C THR A 40 -21.32 -19.28 4.88
N SER A 41 -20.35 -19.16 3.96
CA SER A 41 -19.42 -20.23 3.58
C SER A 41 -18.00 -19.68 3.41
N ILE A 42 -17.02 -20.59 3.51
CA ILE A 42 -15.64 -20.39 3.09
C ILE A 42 -15.45 -21.26 1.85
N ASP A 43 -15.18 -20.62 0.72
CA ASP A 43 -15.20 -21.27 -0.58
C ASP A 43 -13.79 -21.33 -1.19
N GLU A 44 -13.56 -22.31 -2.07
CA GLU A 44 -12.30 -22.56 -2.74
C GLU A 44 -11.90 -21.39 -3.65
N GLY A 45 -10.63 -21.02 -3.62
CA GLY A 45 -10.04 -19.96 -4.45
C GLY A 45 -10.43 -18.53 -4.04
N PHE A 46 -11.22 -18.35 -2.98
CA PHE A 46 -11.46 -17.02 -2.41
C PHE A 46 -10.41 -16.67 -1.36
N GLY A 47 -10.10 -15.37 -1.27
CA GLY A 47 -9.36 -14.79 -0.17
C GLY A 47 -10.30 -14.29 0.93
N TYR A 48 -9.79 -14.20 2.15
CA TYR A 48 -10.53 -13.70 3.30
C TYR A 48 -9.61 -12.84 4.17
N TRP A 49 -10.16 -11.77 4.71
CA TRP A 49 -9.56 -11.05 5.80
C TRP A 49 -10.00 -11.67 7.12
N VAL A 50 -9.04 -11.95 7.98
CA VAL A 50 -9.30 -12.52 9.31
C VAL A 50 -8.67 -11.60 10.35
N LYS A 51 -9.51 -10.95 11.16
CA LYS A 51 -9.04 -10.12 12.28
C LYS A 51 -9.08 -10.95 13.56
N VAL A 52 -7.97 -10.93 14.29
CA VAL A 52 -7.79 -11.62 15.56
C VAL A 52 -7.33 -10.65 16.65
N ASN A 53 -7.62 -10.95 17.91
CA ASN A 53 -7.20 -10.14 19.06
C ASN A 53 -5.70 -10.30 19.36
N ASN A 54 -5.17 -11.52 19.16
CA ASN A 54 -3.77 -11.84 19.43
C ASN A 54 -3.18 -12.60 18.24
N GLU A 55 -1.89 -12.43 18.02
CA GLU A 55 -1.15 -13.18 17.01
C GLU A 55 -1.35 -14.70 17.20
N VAL A 56 -1.62 -15.38 16.09
CA VAL A 56 -1.87 -16.82 16.07
C VAL A 56 -1.51 -17.41 14.71
N THR A 57 -1.09 -18.66 14.69
CA THR A 57 -0.95 -19.42 13.46
C THR A 57 -2.22 -20.20 13.19
N LEU A 58 -2.92 -19.84 12.11
CA LEU A 58 -4.07 -20.61 11.63
C LEU A 58 -3.56 -21.78 10.78
N SER A 59 -3.92 -23.00 11.18
CA SER A 59 -3.63 -24.23 10.42
C SER A 59 -4.93 -24.83 9.90
N ALA A 60 -4.94 -25.17 8.62
CA ALA A 60 -6.04 -25.87 7.98
C ALA A 60 -5.51 -27.10 7.24
N GLU A 61 -6.28 -28.18 7.28
CA GLU A 61 -5.99 -29.36 6.47
C GLU A 61 -6.96 -29.41 5.28
N GLY A 62 -6.45 -29.73 4.09
CA GLY A 62 -7.24 -29.80 2.88
C GLY A 62 -6.48 -30.44 1.73
N VAL A 63 -7.14 -30.56 0.60
CA VAL A 63 -6.52 -31.02 -0.66
C VAL A 63 -6.10 -29.79 -1.45
N SER A 64 -4.84 -29.77 -1.92
CA SER A 64 -4.34 -28.71 -2.79
C SER A 64 -5.17 -28.63 -4.09
N LEU A 65 -5.60 -27.42 -4.45
CA LEU A 65 -6.35 -27.18 -5.68
C LEU A 65 -5.49 -27.40 -6.93
N GLY A 66 -4.19 -27.15 -6.81
CA GLY A 66 -3.21 -27.33 -7.90
C GLY A 66 -3.42 -26.36 -9.07
N GLY A 67 -2.56 -26.47 -10.08
CA GLY A 67 -2.57 -25.57 -11.24
C GLY A 67 -3.74 -25.75 -12.23
N GLY A 68 -4.58 -26.77 -12.02
CA GLY A 68 -5.76 -27.00 -12.86
C GLY A 68 -7.04 -26.32 -12.34
N PHE A 69 -6.98 -25.71 -11.17
CA PHE A 69 -8.12 -24.98 -10.60
C PHE A 69 -8.31 -23.66 -11.33
N ALA A 70 -9.56 -23.35 -11.66
CA ALA A 70 -9.93 -22.13 -12.35
C ALA A 70 -11.01 -21.38 -11.57
N LYS A 71 -10.92 -20.05 -11.55
CA LYS A 71 -11.82 -19.16 -10.85
C LYS A 71 -12.24 -18.00 -11.76
N ASP A 72 -13.51 -17.70 -11.80
CA ASP A 72 -14.01 -16.52 -12.52
C ASP A 72 -13.70 -15.25 -11.72
N LEU A 73 -13.28 -14.20 -12.42
CA LEU A 73 -13.07 -12.86 -11.89
C LEU A 73 -14.12 -11.91 -12.43
N ALA A 74 -14.77 -11.15 -11.55
CA ALA A 74 -15.66 -10.07 -11.98
C ALA A 74 -14.83 -8.84 -12.42
N ALA A 75 -15.37 -8.00 -13.29
CA ALA A 75 -14.78 -6.69 -13.55
C ALA A 75 -14.70 -5.86 -12.27
N GLY A 76 -13.58 -5.16 -12.06
CA GLY A 76 -13.29 -4.46 -10.81
C GLY A 76 -12.56 -5.33 -9.80
N TRP A 77 -12.83 -5.13 -8.52
CA TRP A 77 -12.14 -5.80 -7.42
C TRP A 77 -12.61 -7.23 -7.17
N ASN A 78 -11.64 -8.12 -6.91
CA ASN A 78 -11.82 -9.51 -6.50
C ASN A 78 -10.88 -9.81 -5.34
N LEU A 79 -11.35 -10.52 -4.33
CA LEU A 79 -10.51 -11.04 -3.24
C LEU A 79 -10.32 -12.55 -3.47
N ILE A 80 -9.11 -12.94 -3.88
CA ILE A 80 -8.81 -14.33 -4.26
C ILE A 80 -7.66 -14.90 -3.44
N GLY A 81 -7.70 -16.21 -3.19
CA GLY A 81 -6.61 -16.94 -2.58
C GLY A 81 -5.52 -17.28 -3.59
N TYR A 82 -4.28 -17.34 -3.15
CA TYR A 82 -3.21 -17.96 -3.94
C TYR A 82 -3.13 -19.44 -3.58
N TRP A 83 -3.43 -20.32 -4.55
CA TRP A 83 -3.62 -21.75 -4.31
C TRP A 83 -2.50 -22.67 -4.80
N LEU A 84 -1.44 -22.12 -5.42
CA LEU A 84 -0.28 -22.92 -5.79
C LEU A 84 0.64 -23.13 -4.59
N GLU A 85 1.35 -24.28 -4.57
CA GLU A 85 2.26 -24.63 -3.47
C GLU A 85 3.52 -23.77 -3.44
N ASN A 86 4.03 -23.39 -4.64
CA ASN A 86 5.23 -22.58 -4.77
C ASN A 86 4.85 -21.13 -4.94
N SER A 87 5.55 -20.25 -4.24
CA SER A 87 5.40 -18.80 -4.40
C SER A 87 5.75 -18.35 -5.82
N GLN A 88 5.10 -17.29 -6.30
CA GLN A 88 5.38 -16.68 -7.60
C GLN A 88 5.48 -15.16 -7.46
N GLU A 89 6.27 -14.54 -8.34
CA GLU A 89 6.20 -13.08 -8.51
C GLU A 89 4.86 -12.68 -9.12
N PRO A 90 4.30 -11.52 -8.75
CA PRO A 90 3.03 -11.06 -9.31
C PRO A 90 3.03 -10.97 -10.84
N ALA A 91 4.16 -10.56 -11.44
CA ALA A 91 4.33 -10.48 -12.89
C ALA A 91 4.11 -11.85 -13.57
N ASP A 92 4.63 -12.91 -12.98
CA ASP A 92 4.48 -14.28 -13.49
C ASP A 92 3.09 -14.84 -13.22
N ALA A 93 2.60 -14.65 -11.99
CA ALA A 93 1.29 -15.16 -11.56
C ALA A 93 0.12 -14.58 -12.38
N PHE A 94 0.25 -13.33 -12.79
CA PHE A 94 -0.78 -12.63 -13.57
C PHE A 94 -0.36 -12.34 -15.02
N ALA A 95 0.65 -13.05 -15.56
CA ALA A 95 1.20 -12.82 -16.90
C ALA A 95 0.14 -12.77 -18.00
N THR A 96 -0.89 -13.62 -17.93
CA THR A 96 -1.99 -13.63 -18.90
C THR A 96 -2.80 -12.32 -18.83
N LEU A 97 -3.19 -11.90 -17.65
CA LEU A 97 -3.96 -10.66 -17.44
C LEU A 97 -3.17 -9.42 -17.83
N ILE A 98 -1.86 -9.42 -17.58
CA ILE A 98 -0.94 -8.35 -18.00
C ILE A 98 -0.84 -8.30 -19.52
N GLY A 99 -0.63 -9.45 -20.17
CA GLY A 99 -0.55 -9.56 -21.64
C GLY A 99 -1.82 -9.10 -22.37
N GLU A 100 -2.97 -9.24 -21.72
CA GLU A 100 -4.27 -8.78 -22.19
C GLU A 100 -4.59 -7.33 -21.80
N SER A 101 -3.67 -6.64 -21.07
CA SER A 101 -3.90 -5.31 -20.50
C SER A 101 -5.16 -5.24 -19.62
N ASN A 102 -5.48 -6.35 -18.95
CA ASN A 102 -6.67 -6.51 -18.12
C ASN A 102 -6.39 -6.37 -16.62
N LEU A 103 -5.15 -6.64 -16.16
CA LEU A 103 -4.75 -6.40 -14.79
C LEU A 103 -4.57 -4.91 -14.53
N VAL A 104 -5.19 -4.39 -13.48
CA VAL A 104 -4.98 -3.02 -13.01
C VAL A 104 -3.98 -3.01 -11.86
N VAL A 105 -4.29 -3.72 -10.77
CA VAL A 105 -3.47 -3.74 -9.56
C VAL A 105 -3.72 -5.01 -8.77
N VAL A 106 -2.70 -5.44 -8.04
CA VAL A 106 -2.79 -6.50 -7.02
C VAL A 106 -2.33 -5.93 -5.69
N THR A 107 -3.09 -6.15 -4.63
CA THR A 107 -2.66 -5.78 -3.28
C THR A 107 -2.69 -6.99 -2.35
N GLY A 108 -1.69 -7.08 -1.51
CA GLY A 108 -1.56 -8.09 -0.47
C GLY A 108 -1.37 -7.43 0.89
N TYR A 109 -1.51 -8.21 1.93
CA TYR A 109 -1.28 -7.76 3.30
C TYR A 109 -0.47 -8.80 4.06
N GLY A 110 0.62 -8.38 4.65
CA GLY A 110 1.54 -9.27 5.37
C GLY A 110 2.02 -8.65 6.68
N ALA A 111 3.06 -9.24 7.27
CA ALA A 111 3.66 -8.77 8.51
C ALA A 111 4.15 -7.30 8.44
N THR A 112 4.56 -6.86 7.25
CA THR A 112 4.97 -5.47 6.99
C THR A 112 3.82 -4.52 6.71
N GLY A 113 2.57 -5.02 6.62
CA GLY A 113 1.37 -4.28 6.25
C GLY A 113 0.97 -4.49 4.80
N ALA A 114 0.30 -3.49 4.21
CA ALA A 114 -0.18 -3.54 2.83
C ALA A 114 0.96 -3.45 1.82
N ASN A 115 0.89 -4.26 0.79
CA ASN A 115 1.83 -4.32 -0.33
C ASN A 115 1.06 -4.26 -1.64
N PHE A 116 1.71 -3.80 -2.70
CA PHE A 116 1.08 -3.39 -3.94
C PHE A 116 1.93 -3.81 -5.15
N TYR A 117 1.25 -4.24 -6.22
CA TYR A 117 1.82 -4.49 -7.53
C TYR A 117 0.91 -3.91 -8.62
N ASP A 118 1.44 -3.01 -9.43
CA ASP A 118 0.79 -2.44 -10.61
C ASP A 118 1.73 -2.63 -11.82
N PRO A 119 1.30 -3.32 -12.88
CA PRO A 119 2.13 -3.55 -14.06
C PRO A 119 2.42 -2.27 -14.87
N SER A 120 1.72 -1.18 -14.61
CA SER A 120 1.90 0.10 -15.31
C SER A 120 2.94 1.01 -14.67
N VAL A 121 3.48 0.64 -13.50
CA VAL A 121 4.54 1.40 -12.83
C VAL A 121 5.89 0.70 -12.94
N PRO A 122 7.01 1.44 -12.88
CA PRO A 122 8.35 0.85 -12.86
C PRO A 122 8.49 -0.21 -11.76
N PRO A 123 9.19 -1.32 -12.02
CA PRO A 123 9.28 -2.48 -11.10
C PRO A 123 9.73 -2.13 -9.69
N PHE A 124 10.68 -1.20 -9.52
CA PHE A 124 11.20 -0.78 -8.21
C PHE A 124 10.18 -0.02 -7.34
N LEU A 125 9.09 0.49 -7.93
CA LEU A 125 7.99 1.12 -7.19
C LEU A 125 6.98 0.11 -6.64
N ASN A 126 7.01 -1.13 -7.13
CA ASN A 126 6.17 -2.20 -6.63
C ASN A 126 6.70 -2.75 -5.30
N THR A 127 5.82 -2.90 -4.32
CA THR A 127 6.17 -3.40 -2.98
C THR A 127 5.74 -4.84 -2.74
N LEU A 128 4.80 -5.37 -3.53
CA LEU A 128 4.41 -6.78 -3.51
C LEU A 128 5.37 -7.57 -4.40
N SER A 129 6.25 -8.35 -3.79
CA SER A 129 7.30 -9.12 -4.48
C SER A 129 6.95 -10.58 -4.70
N SER A 130 5.98 -11.12 -3.95
CA SER A 130 5.65 -12.54 -3.97
C SER A 130 4.19 -12.77 -3.63
N LEU A 131 3.57 -13.74 -4.30
CA LEU A 131 2.32 -14.34 -3.88
C LEU A 131 2.65 -15.69 -3.22
N ASP A 132 2.15 -15.88 -2.00
CA ASP A 132 2.48 -17.02 -1.16
C ASP A 132 1.26 -17.90 -0.89
N ASN A 133 1.48 -19.22 -0.86
CA ASN A 133 0.43 -20.20 -0.56
C ASN A 133 -0.26 -19.88 0.77
N GLY A 134 -1.58 -19.95 0.77
CA GLY A 134 -2.40 -19.65 1.93
C GLY A 134 -2.68 -18.17 2.18
N SER A 135 -2.14 -17.28 1.35
CA SER A 135 -2.43 -15.85 1.40
C SER A 135 -3.56 -15.46 0.45
N GLY A 136 -4.30 -14.40 0.82
CA GLY A 136 -5.32 -13.78 -0.01
C GLY A 136 -4.83 -12.46 -0.59
N TYR A 137 -5.30 -12.15 -1.81
CA TYR A 137 -4.90 -10.94 -2.54
C TYR A 137 -6.12 -10.26 -3.15
N TRP A 138 -6.17 -8.96 -3.05
CA TRP A 138 -7.09 -8.17 -3.83
C TRP A 138 -6.53 -7.99 -5.23
N VAL A 139 -7.34 -8.31 -6.22
CA VAL A 139 -6.99 -8.22 -7.64
C VAL A 139 -8.04 -7.38 -8.35
N LYS A 140 -7.62 -6.30 -8.98
CA LYS A 140 -8.49 -5.44 -9.79
C LYS A 140 -8.25 -5.71 -11.27
N VAL A 141 -9.33 -6.01 -11.99
CA VAL A 141 -9.29 -6.22 -13.44
C VAL A 141 -10.25 -5.27 -14.16
N ASN A 142 -9.88 -4.86 -15.38
CA ASN A 142 -10.71 -3.97 -16.20
C ASN A 142 -12.00 -4.64 -16.67
N SER A 143 -11.91 -5.92 -17.03
CA SER A 143 -13.01 -6.70 -17.58
C SER A 143 -13.10 -8.05 -16.89
N ALA A 144 -14.30 -8.63 -16.85
CA ALA A 144 -14.51 -9.97 -16.30
C ALA A 144 -13.67 -11.02 -17.04
N VAL A 145 -13.22 -12.03 -16.30
CA VAL A 145 -12.39 -13.14 -16.80
C VAL A 145 -13.04 -14.46 -16.39
N ASP A 146 -13.37 -15.26 -17.40
CA ASP A 146 -13.89 -16.61 -17.17
C ASP A 146 -12.71 -17.58 -17.02
N GLY A 147 -12.69 -18.31 -15.91
CA GLY A 147 -11.75 -19.40 -15.69
C GLY A 147 -10.29 -18.95 -15.53
N PHE A 148 -10.03 -17.87 -14.79
CA PHE A 148 -8.65 -17.48 -14.42
C PHE A 148 -7.93 -18.61 -13.70
N THR A 149 -6.70 -18.89 -14.13
CA THR A 149 -5.80 -19.86 -13.51
C THR A 149 -4.44 -19.21 -13.29
N TYR A 150 -3.79 -19.50 -12.17
CA TYR A 150 -2.38 -19.15 -12.02
C TYR A 150 -1.53 -20.03 -12.95
N PRO A 151 -0.63 -19.45 -13.76
CA PRO A 151 0.31 -20.24 -14.56
C PRO A 151 1.16 -21.14 -13.67
N ALA A 152 1.61 -22.29 -14.18
CA ALA A 152 2.56 -23.12 -13.47
C ALA A 152 3.80 -22.27 -13.11
N ALA A 153 4.27 -22.39 -11.85
CA ALA A 153 5.40 -21.61 -11.38
C ALA A 153 6.62 -21.79 -12.30
N GLY A 154 7.07 -20.71 -12.93
CA GLY A 154 8.36 -20.59 -13.56
C GLY A 154 9.48 -20.56 -12.50
N LEU A 155 10.73 -20.62 -12.92
CA LEU A 155 11.87 -20.42 -12.01
C LEU A 155 11.81 -18.97 -11.50
N ALA A 156 11.52 -18.79 -10.22
CA ALA A 156 11.42 -17.50 -9.57
C ALA A 156 12.68 -16.65 -9.82
N ARG A 157 12.47 -15.49 -10.42
CA ARG A 157 13.47 -14.45 -10.54
C ARG A 157 13.32 -13.56 -9.31
N GLN A 158 14.23 -13.71 -8.34
CA GLN A 158 14.19 -12.82 -7.16
C GLN A 158 14.52 -11.40 -7.58
N ILE A 159 13.49 -10.56 -7.70
CA ILE A 159 13.65 -9.11 -7.70
C ILE A 159 13.74 -8.70 -6.23
N ALA A 160 14.84 -8.05 -5.86
CA ALA A 160 14.98 -7.50 -4.52
C ALA A 160 13.96 -6.37 -4.34
N SER A 161 12.84 -6.64 -3.69
CA SER A 161 11.92 -5.60 -3.26
C SER A 161 12.58 -4.75 -2.18
N MET A 162 12.60 -3.44 -2.37
CA MET A 162 13.03 -2.52 -1.33
C MET A 162 11.92 -2.47 -0.27
N HIS A 163 12.03 -3.30 0.77
CA HIS A 163 11.10 -3.25 1.89
C HIS A 163 11.37 -1.98 2.70
N GLN A 164 10.34 -1.17 2.87
CA GLN A 164 10.38 -0.05 3.78
C GLN A 164 10.08 -0.56 5.19
N GLU A 165 10.98 -0.31 6.16
CA GLU A 165 10.69 -0.54 7.57
C GLU A 165 9.56 0.39 8.00
N THR A 166 8.49 -0.17 8.54
CA THR A 166 7.34 0.62 8.99
C THR A 166 7.57 1.19 10.38
N ASN A 167 7.18 2.45 10.57
CA ASN A 167 7.17 3.10 11.88
C ASN A 167 6.14 2.39 12.79
N PRO A 168 6.52 2.00 14.04
CA PRO A 168 5.60 1.36 14.97
C PRO A 168 4.45 2.27 15.44
N GLU A 169 4.53 3.59 15.24
CA GLU A 169 3.44 4.52 15.53
C GLU A 169 2.30 4.45 14.52
N ILE A 170 2.56 3.90 13.32
CA ILE A 170 1.54 3.74 12.29
C ILE A 170 0.71 2.50 12.60
N VAL A 171 -0.56 2.70 12.88
CA VAL A 171 -1.52 1.61 13.04
C VAL A 171 -1.84 1.04 11.65
N LYS A 172 -1.58 -0.25 11.46
CA LYS A 172 -1.84 -0.94 10.20
C LYS A 172 -3.23 -1.51 10.21
N THR A 173 -4.11 -0.92 9.42
CA THR A 173 -5.51 -1.33 9.31
C THR A 173 -5.79 -2.08 8.01
N ASN A 174 -7.00 -2.57 7.84
CA ASN A 174 -7.48 -3.18 6.59
C ASN A 174 -8.03 -2.16 5.58
N GLU A 175 -8.07 -0.89 5.95
CA GLU A 175 -8.43 0.22 5.07
C GLU A 175 -7.16 0.97 4.68
N PHE A 176 -6.82 1.04 3.39
CA PHE A 176 -5.61 1.70 2.94
C PHE A 176 -5.69 2.17 1.49
N MET A 177 -4.80 3.07 1.14
CA MET A 177 -4.43 3.42 -0.24
C MET A 177 -2.93 3.47 -0.37
N PHE A 178 -2.42 3.54 -1.59
CA PHE A 178 -0.99 3.69 -1.84
C PHE A 178 -0.67 5.06 -2.39
N ILE A 179 0.55 5.50 -2.14
CA ILE A 179 1.05 6.77 -2.65
C ILE A 179 2.51 6.62 -3.07
N ASN A 180 2.87 7.26 -4.16
CA ASN A 180 4.27 7.50 -4.55
C ASN A 180 4.39 8.87 -5.21
N GLY A 181 5.60 9.29 -5.57
CA GLY A 181 5.76 10.55 -6.28
C GLY A 181 7.16 11.09 -6.26
N GLU A 182 7.26 12.36 -6.58
CA GLU A 182 8.49 13.12 -6.64
C GLU A 182 8.58 14.10 -5.47
N VAL A 183 9.80 14.46 -5.09
CA VAL A 183 10.03 15.45 -4.05
C VAL A 183 11.15 16.38 -4.41
N ASN A 184 10.91 17.68 -4.26
CA ASN A 184 11.86 18.75 -4.47
C ASN A 184 12.07 19.53 -3.17
N PHE A 185 13.32 19.93 -2.91
CA PHE A 185 13.71 20.70 -1.73
C PHE A 185 14.33 22.02 -2.17
N THR A 186 13.75 23.14 -1.72
CA THR A 186 14.21 24.50 -2.03
C THR A 186 14.69 25.18 -0.76
N ASP A 187 15.95 25.64 -0.78
CA ASP A 187 16.61 26.36 0.32
C ASP A 187 16.67 25.55 1.65
N MET A 188 16.75 24.22 1.55
CA MET A 188 16.86 23.33 2.70
C MET A 188 17.69 22.08 2.37
N ASP A 189 18.35 21.55 3.40
CA ASP A 189 19.10 20.29 3.29
C ASP A 189 18.17 19.08 3.46
N TYR A 190 18.46 18.00 2.74
CA TYR A 190 17.80 16.72 2.87
C TYR A 190 18.82 15.59 2.75
N THR A 191 18.44 14.40 3.18
CA THR A 191 19.26 13.18 3.06
C THR A 191 18.47 12.07 2.38
N VAL A 192 19.08 11.43 1.38
CA VAL A 192 18.53 10.20 0.79
C VAL A 192 18.40 9.13 1.87
N GLY A 193 17.23 8.55 1.99
CA GLY A 193 16.87 7.63 3.06
C GLY A 193 16.01 8.23 4.16
N ASP A 194 15.93 9.56 4.25
CA ASP A 194 14.98 10.23 5.14
C ASP A 194 13.53 9.94 4.72
N LYS A 195 12.60 10.23 5.62
CA LYS A 195 11.18 9.95 5.45
C LYS A 195 10.36 11.23 5.43
N VAL A 196 9.40 11.28 4.53
CA VAL A 196 8.31 12.25 4.54
C VAL A 196 7.15 11.61 5.30
N GLU A 197 6.71 12.24 6.37
CA GLU A 197 5.56 11.81 7.16
C GLU A 197 4.25 12.21 6.47
N ILE A 198 3.26 11.34 6.57
CA ILE A 198 1.91 11.59 6.07
C ILE A 198 0.98 11.61 7.28
N ARG A 199 0.35 12.77 7.50
CA ARG A 199 -0.50 13.00 8.67
C ARG A 199 -1.90 13.45 8.28
N THR A 200 -2.86 13.06 9.09
CA THR A 200 -4.24 13.57 9.03
C THR A 200 -4.30 15.05 9.43
N GLU A 201 -5.45 15.68 9.23
CA GLU A 201 -5.68 17.07 9.71
C GLU A 201 -5.53 17.18 11.24
N SER A 202 -5.88 16.13 11.98
CA SER A 202 -5.71 16.06 13.45
C SER A 202 -4.25 15.86 13.88
N GLY A 203 -3.34 15.55 12.95
CA GLY A 203 -1.92 15.31 13.20
C GLY A 203 -1.53 13.84 13.42
N MET A 204 -2.48 12.90 13.28
CA MET A 204 -2.19 11.47 13.38
C MET A 204 -1.26 11.02 12.24
N LEU A 205 -0.21 10.25 12.57
CA LEU A 205 0.70 9.67 11.58
C LEU A 205 0.03 8.43 10.96
N VAL A 206 -0.22 8.46 9.64
CA VAL A 206 -0.92 7.41 8.91
C VAL A 206 -0.11 6.75 7.80
N GLY A 207 1.07 7.28 7.50
CA GLY A 207 2.00 6.73 6.53
C GLY A 207 3.33 7.46 6.54
N GLU A 208 4.34 6.87 5.90
CA GLU A 208 5.66 7.45 5.68
C GLU A 208 6.18 7.04 4.31
N MET A 209 6.81 7.97 3.59
CA MET A 209 7.45 7.73 2.30
C MET A 209 8.94 7.98 2.41
N LYS A 210 9.75 7.02 1.95
CA LYS A 210 11.20 7.14 1.97
C LYS A 210 11.70 7.90 0.73
N ILE A 211 12.61 8.85 0.94
CA ILE A 211 13.28 9.58 -0.13
C ILE A 211 14.38 8.69 -0.72
N ILE A 212 14.36 8.50 -2.04
CA ILE A 212 15.40 7.78 -2.78
C ILE A 212 15.96 8.66 -3.89
N ALA A 213 17.25 8.54 -4.17
CA ALA A 213 17.85 9.19 -5.34
C ALA A 213 17.50 8.42 -6.60
N VAL A 214 17.27 9.13 -7.68
CA VAL A 214 17.14 8.54 -9.01
C VAL A 214 18.52 8.06 -9.46
N THR A 215 18.62 6.78 -9.80
CA THR A 215 19.86 6.17 -10.30
C THR A 215 19.81 5.94 -11.80
N ASP A 216 20.99 5.77 -12.44
CA ASP A 216 21.05 5.46 -13.87
C ASP A 216 20.28 4.16 -14.21
N GLU A 217 20.31 3.16 -13.33
CA GLU A 217 19.56 1.91 -13.50
C GLU A 217 18.04 2.13 -13.50
N MET A 218 17.54 3.02 -12.62
CA MET A 218 16.15 3.42 -12.62
C MET A 218 15.78 4.19 -13.89
N LEU A 219 16.67 5.06 -14.40
CA LEU A 219 16.44 5.80 -15.63
C LEU A 219 16.28 4.88 -16.84
N ASP A 220 17.01 3.77 -16.88
CA ASP A 220 16.87 2.76 -17.94
C ASP A 220 15.50 2.04 -17.86
N GLU A 221 15.00 1.78 -16.64
CA GLU A 221 13.66 1.20 -16.46
C GLU A 221 12.54 2.18 -16.85
N PHE A 222 12.75 3.49 -16.70
CA PHE A 222 11.77 4.49 -17.12
C PHE A 222 11.60 4.61 -18.64
N ASP A 223 12.50 4.06 -19.45
CA ASP A 223 12.33 4.04 -20.90
C ASP A 223 11.08 3.23 -21.32
N ASP A 224 10.72 2.22 -20.54
CA ASP A 224 9.51 1.42 -20.73
C ASP A 224 8.25 2.10 -20.11
N PHE A 225 8.45 3.16 -19.31
CA PHE A 225 7.39 3.90 -18.62
C PHE A 225 7.47 5.42 -18.87
N PRO A 226 7.22 5.89 -20.11
CA PRO A 226 7.47 7.28 -20.49
C PRO A 226 6.67 8.32 -19.71
N GLU A 227 5.53 7.95 -19.17
CA GLU A 227 4.71 8.82 -18.30
C GLU A 227 5.36 9.12 -16.94
N PHE A 228 6.29 8.28 -16.50
CA PHE A 228 7.09 8.51 -15.30
C PHE A 228 8.35 9.31 -15.59
N LYS A 229 8.81 9.34 -16.83
CA LYS A 229 10.07 10.01 -17.24
C LYS A 229 9.95 11.52 -17.44
N CYS A 230 8.74 12.04 -17.70
CA CYS A 230 8.55 13.43 -18.15
C CYS A 230 8.72 14.50 -17.07
N SER A 231 8.73 14.15 -15.80
CA SER A 231 8.77 15.07 -14.66
C SER A 231 9.82 14.71 -13.60
N LEU A 232 10.75 13.79 -13.92
CA LEU A 232 11.71 13.30 -12.92
C LEU A 232 12.63 14.42 -12.44
N GLY A 233 12.45 14.81 -11.17
CA GLY A 233 13.45 15.51 -10.37
C GLY A 233 14.60 14.57 -9.97
N ASP A 234 15.51 15.07 -9.12
CA ASP A 234 16.66 14.28 -8.64
C ASP A 234 16.28 13.21 -7.60
N ASN A 235 15.04 13.28 -7.05
CA ASN A 235 14.60 12.42 -5.97
C ASN A 235 13.17 11.92 -6.15
N LEU A 236 12.97 10.65 -5.78
CA LEU A 236 11.68 9.98 -5.76
C LEU A 236 11.25 9.65 -4.34
N LEU A 237 9.95 9.57 -4.14
CA LEU A 237 9.33 8.99 -2.96
C LEU A 237 8.92 7.56 -3.26
N MET A 238 9.42 6.61 -2.47
CA MET A 238 9.02 5.20 -2.59
C MET A 238 7.53 5.04 -2.32
N THR A 239 6.94 4.08 -3.03
CA THR A 239 5.55 3.69 -2.78
C THR A 239 5.37 3.27 -1.33
N ALA A 240 4.38 3.86 -0.67
CA ALA A 240 4.03 3.58 0.71
C ALA A 240 2.51 3.43 0.89
N PRO A 241 2.06 2.56 1.80
CA PRO A 241 0.67 2.52 2.22
C PRO A 241 0.35 3.69 3.15
N ILE A 242 -0.86 4.22 3.01
CA ILE A 242 -1.51 5.13 3.95
C ILE A 242 -2.70 4.39 4.52
N TYR A 243 -2.76 4.28 5.84
CA TYR A 243 -3.81 3.52 6.51
C TYR A 243 -4.97 4.39 6.95
N GLY A 244 -6.17 3.88 6.70
CA GLY A 244 -7.42 4.48 7.13
C GLY A 244 -7.92 3.95 8.45
N ASP A 245 -9.01 4.52 8.89
CA ASP A 245 -9.70 4.14 10.12
C ASP A 245 -10.30 2.72 10.02
N ASP A 246 -10.07 1.90 11.03
CA ASP A 246 -10.61 0.54 11.10
C ASP A 246 -12.01 0.57 11.72
N TRP A 247 -13.02 0.41 10.89
CA TRP A 247 -14.43 0.40 11.32
C TRP A 247 -14.80 -0.62 12.40
N THR A 248 -13.90 -1.56 12.73
CA THR A 248 -14.10 -2.57 13.78
C THR A 248 -13.61 -2.11 15.16
N THR A 249 -13.02 -0.92 15.26
CA THR A 249 -12.61 -0.27 16.50
C THR A 249 -13.53 0.91 16.82
N GLU A 250 -13.64 1.29 18.11
CA GLU A 250 -14.38 2.48 18.51
C GLU A 250 -13.53 3.76 18.43
N GLU A 251 -12.20 3.61 18.41
CA GLU A 251 -11.24 4.70 18.34
C GLU A 251 -10.87 4.96 16.88
N ILE A 252 -10.70 6.22 16.50
CA ILE A 252 -10.17 6.59 15.20
C ILE A 252 -8.67 6.27 15.21
N ASP A 253 -8.25 5.27 14.43
CA ASP A 253 -6.88 4.75 14.39
C ASP A 253 -6.18 4.92 13.03
N GLY A 254 -6.81 5.62 12.09
CA GLY A 254 -6.29 5.94 10.77
C GLY A 254 -6.99 7.14 10.12
N ALA A 255 -6.72 7.38 8.85
CA ALA A 255 -7.33 8.46 8.08
C ALA A 255 -8.80 8.17 7.76
N ILE A 256 -9.65 9.19 7.87
CA ILE A 256 -11.07 9.07 7.53
C ILE A 256 -11.25 9.40 6.04
N LYS A 257 -12.06 8.61 5.35
CA LYS A 257 -12.36 8.82 3.92
C LYS A 257 -12.91 10.23 3.66
N GLY A 258 -12.30 10.94 2.71
CA GLY A 258 -12.59 12.32 2.39
C GLY A 258 -11.76 13.35 3.18
N GLU A 259 -10.95 12.91 4.14
CA GLU A 259 -10.04 13.78 4.91
C GLU A 259 -8.81 14.14 4.08
N ASN A 260 -8.33 15.40 4.23
CA ASN A 260 -7.08 15.82 3.59
C ASN A 260 -5.87 15.33 4.38
N LEU A 261 -4.92 14.77 3.65
CA LEU A 261 -3.64 14.32 4.16
C LEU A 261 -2.57 15.38 3.92
N ARG A 262 -1.71 15.59 4.92
CA ARG A 262 -0.62 16.55 4.92
C ARG A 262 0.71 15.83 4.85
N PHE A 263 1.67 16.41 4.16
CA PHE A 263 3.02 15.87 4.00
C PHE A 263 4.01 16.74 4.79
N ILE A 264 4.79 16.11 5.65
CA ILE A 264 5.68 16.81 6.57
C ILE A 264 7.09 16.22 6.47
N TYR A 265 8.09 17.09 6.31
CA TYR A 265 9.50 16.76 6.35
C TYR A 265 10.25 17.72 7.26
N ASN A 266 10.88 17.22 8.32
CA ASN A 266 11.61 18.03 9.31
C ASN A 266 10.79 19.24 9.81
N ASP A 267 9.55 19.02 10.25
CA ASP A 267 8.59 20.02 10.73
C ASP A 267 8.15 21.05 9.66
N ILE A 268 8.52 20.87 8.39
CA ILE A 268 8.08 21.71 7.28
C ILE A 268 6.97 20.96 6.53
N GLU A 269 5.84 21.63 6.37
CA GLU A 269 4.67 21.10 5.66
C GLU A 269 4.72 21.51 4.17
N ALA A 270 4.46 20.55 3.28
CA ALA A 270 4.29 20.82 1.86
C ALA A 270 2.96 21.56 1.62
N GLU A 271 2.90 22.41 0.57
CA GLU A 271 1.64 23.09 0.22
C GLU A 271 0.57 22.13 -0.34
N LEU A 272 1.02 21.01 -0.93
CA LEU A 272 0.13 20.00 -1.49
C LEU A 272 -0.51 19.17 -0.38
N THR A 273 -1.83 19.00 -0.50
CA THR A 273 -2.59 17.99 0.25
C THR A 273 -3.32 17.07 -0.71
N ILE A 274 -3.63 15.86 -0.30
CA ILE A 274 -4.46 14.94 -1.06
C ILE A 274 -5.61 14.42 -0.19
N GLU A 275 -6.72 14.04 -0.82
CA GLU A 275 -7.83 13.41 -0.13
C GLU A 275 -7.54 11.92 0.11
N TYR A 276 -7.78 11.42 1.32
CA TYR A 276 -7.77 9.99 1.61
C TYR A 276 -9.00 9.31 0.99
N THR A 277 -8.78 8.39 0.05
CA THR A 277 -9.87 7.72 -0.67
C THR A 277 -10.18 6.32 -0.16
N GLY A 278 -9.20 5.65 0.46
CA GLY A 278 -9.33 4.27 0.93
C GLY A 278 -9.62 3.25 -0.20
N THR A 279 -9.16 3.52 -1.43
CA THR A 279 -9.52 2.74 -2.62
C THR A 279 -8.58 1.58 -2.92
N MET A 280 -7.54 1.35 -2.10
CA MET A 280 -6.44 0.40 -2.38
C MET A 280 -5.71 0.69 -3.70
N GLU A 281 -5.88 1.88 -4.27
CA GLU A 281 -5.24 2.34 -5.50
C GLU A 281 -4.05 3.23 -5.21
N LEU A 282 -3.21 3.45 -6.24
CA LEU A 282 -2.05 4.31 -6.17
C LEU A 282 -2.43 5.75 -6.52
N ALA A 283 -2.09 6.69 -5.63
CA ALA A 283 -2.09 8.12 -5.92
C ALA A 283 -0.66 8.61 -6.16
N LYS A 284 -0.50 9.55 -7.07
CA LYS A 284 0.79 10.23 -7.32
C LYS A 284 0.79 11.61 -6.70
N VAL A 285 1.96 12.02 -6.16
CA VAL A 285 2.18 13.35 -5.61
C VAL A 285 3.48 13.95 -6.12
N ASP A 286 3.47 15.27 -6.32
CA ASP A 286 4.67 16.06 -6.58
C ASP A 286 4.82 17.04 -5.41
N LEU A 287 5.74 16.74 -4.50
CA LEU A 287 5.93 17.49 -3.27
C LEU A 287 7.04 18.53 -3.45
N GLU A 288 6.79 19.74 -2.98
CA GLU A 288 7.81 20.77 -2.81
C GLU A 288 7.90 21.16 -1.35
N PHE A 289 9.10 21.01 -0.76
CA PHE A 289 9.43 21.52 0.55
C PHE A 289 10.33 22.73 0.40
N ARG A 290 9.94 23.83 1.06
CA ARG A 290 10.68 25.07 1.02
C ARG A 290 10.90 25.61 2.43
N PHE A 291 12.14 25.92 2.76
CA PHE A 291 12.43 26.61 3.99
C PHE A 291 12.07 28.10 3.84
N ILE A 292 11.08 28.56 4.58
CA ILE A 292 10.71 29.97 4.69
C ILE A 292 11.19 30.46 6.05
N PRO A 293 12.24 31.32 6.13
CA PRO A 293 12.70 31.84 7.41
C PRO A 293 11.61 32.69 8.08
N ASP A 294 11.34 32.44 9.35
CA ASP A 294 10.36 33.18 10.15
C ASP A 294 10.67 34.68 10.27
N ALA A 295 11.92 35.09 10.02
CA ALA A 295 12.34 36.49 10.02
C ALA A 295 13.51 36.73 9.09
N TYR A 296 13.38 37.69 8.19
CA TYR A 296 14.49 38.23 7.41
C TYR A 296 15.20 39.29 8.25
N ALA A 297 16.34 38.96 8.87
CA ALA A 297 17.19 39.92 9.53
C ALA A 297 18.36 40.32 8.63
N LEU A 298 18.34 41.52 8.09
CA LEU A 298 19.54 42.13 7.48
C LEU A 298 20.59 42.34 8.58
N ARG A 299 21.55 41.41 8.70
CA ARG A 299 22.74 41.65 9.53
C ARG A 299 23.67 42.61 8.80
N GLN A 300 23.73 43.82 9.30
CA GLN A 300 24.67 44.83 8.82
C GLN A 300 26.11 44.37 9.11
N LYS A 301 26.92 44.21 8.07
CA LYS A 301 28.38 44.02 8.25
C LYS A 301 28.98 45.28 8.84
N TYR A 302 29.66 45.14 9.95
CA TYR A 302 30.38 46.20 10.60
C TYR A 302 31.90 45.95 10.47
N PRO A 303 32.71 46.92 9.98
CA PRO A 303 32.31 48.23 9.46
C PRO A 303 31.61 48.15 8.09
N ASN A 304 30.73 49.12 7.80
CA ASN A 304 30.02 49.20 6.51
C ASN A 304 31.07 49.35 5.38
N PRO A 305 31.08 48.45 4.39
CA PRO A 305 32.11 48.48 3.32
C PRO A 305 32.04 49.70 2.42
N PHE A 306 30.96 50.47 2.47
CA PHE A 306 30.76 51.65 1.63
C PHE A 306 31.01 52.97 2.33
N ASN A 307 31.25 52.97 3.66
CA ASN A 307 31.53 54.20 4.40
C ASN A 307 32.38 53.91 5.65
N ASN A 308 33.63 54.28 5.63
CA ASN A 308 34.56 54.07 6.72
C ASN A 308 34.27 54.88 7.97
N VAL A 309 33.28 55.75 7.94
CA VAL A 309 32.97 56.70 9.01
C VAL A 309 31.56 56.60 9.54
N THR A 310 30.68 55.84 8.90
CA THR A 310 29.27 55.78 9.26
C THR A 310 28.94 54.48 10.00
N THR A 311 28.63 54.59 11.26
CA THR A 311 27.89 53.60 12.03
C THR A 311 26.41 53.88 11.84
N ILE A 312 25.73 53.00 11.16
CA ILE A 312 24.27 53.03 11.12
C ILE A 312 23.72 52.04 12.15
#